data_0b16720527441f1214a36ddfc09ddc28
#
_entry.id   0b16720527441f1214a36ddfc09ddc28
#
_cell.length_a   1.000
_cell.length_b   1.000
_cell.length_c   1.000
_cell.angle_alpha   90.00
_cell.angle_beta   90.00
_cell.angle_gamma   90.00
#
_symmetry.space_group_name_H-M   'P 1'
#
loop_
_entity.id
_entity.type
_entity.pdbx_description
1 polymer ?
#
loop_
_entity_poly.entity_id
_entity_poly.type
_entity_poly.pdbx_seq_one_letter_code
_entity_poly.pdbx_strand_id
1 'polypeptide(L)'
;ADSTNQYGIHGGMEGLSGNPGYSSKVRAVINVAGALGDTAYINPGDIPCLLFHGDVDNTVPYGSDLITLVGVYPLLQVDGSFSIDARCTQMGIEHCFETYEGQDHVPHVSDPLFYDTTLVITRNFLVHYVCGDPLDCSFTTAIGINDLPALPSLISVYPNPAEDVMNVNTSRLSGDEYTIELYNSLGELVSSVPADADGTTTINTELLASGLYIMNVRNADSMWSQRVVLK
;
A
#
# COMPACT_ATOMS: atom_id res chain seq x y z
N ALA A 1 -6.85 -22.99 20.37
CA ALA A 1 -8.14 -22.39 19.99
C ALA A 1 -9.23 -23.31 20.49
N ASP A 2 -10.11 -22.78 21.33
CA ASP A 2 -11.23 -23.55 21.85
C ASP A 2 -12.24 -23.80 20.72
N SER A 3 -12.32 -25.04 20.30
CA SER A 3 -13.29 -25.50 19.31
C SER A 3 -14.71 -25.66 19.88
N THR A 4 -14.93 -25.28 21.14
CA THR A 4 -16.15 -25.57 21.89
C THR A 4 -17.12 -24.42 21.98
N ASN A 5 -17.35 -23.65 20.93
CA ASN A 5 -18.46 -22.68 20.90
C ASN A 5 -18.50 -21.59 22.01
N GLN A 6 -17.48 -21.46 22.82
CA GLN A 6 -17.53 -20.51 23.93
C GLN A 6 -17.55 -19.04 23.44
N TYR A 7 -17.05 -18.80 22.24
CA TYR A 7 -17.01 -17.45 21.63
C TYR A 7 -17.98 -17.28 20.45
N GLY A 8 -18.62 -18.30 20.04
CA GLY A 8 -19.63 -18.24 18.98
C GLY A 8 -20.90 -18.92 19.45
N ILE A 9 -21.78 -18.19 20.08
CA ILE A 9 -23.13 -18.66 20.45
C ILE A 9 -23.83 -19.32 19.23
N HIS A 10 -23.28 -19.08 18.02
CA HIS A 10 -23.88 -19.47 16.75
C HIS A 10 -22.85 -20.03 15.76
N GLY A 11 -22.30 -21.22 16.00
CA GLY A 11 -21.57 -21.95 14.97
C GLY A 11 -20.03 -21.88 15.01
N GLY A 12 -19.44 -21.52 16.15
CA GLY A 12 -17.97 -21.48 16.32
C GLY A 12 -17.30 -20.40 15.47
N MET A 13 -16.03 -20.60 15.13
CA MET A 13 -15.24 -19.62 14.36
C MET A 13 -15.78 -19.34 12.95
N GLU A 14 -16.46 -20.30 12.32
CA GLU A 14 -17.05 -20.11 10.99
C GLU A 14 -18.44 -19.43 11.07
N GLY A 15 -19.03 -19.34 12.26
CA GLY A 15 -20.33 -18.70 12.47
C GLY A 15 -21.50 -19.40 11.76
N LEU A 16 -22.67 -18.79 11.84
CA LEU A 16 -23.86 -19.17 11.07
C LEU A 16 -24.20 -18.10 10.03
N SER A 17 -23.21 -17.66 9.26
CA SER A 17 -23.35 -16.55 8.29
C SER A 17 -24.21 -16.89 7.06
N GLY A 18 -24.69 -18.14 6.94
CA GLY A 18 -25.52 -18.57 5.81
C GLY A 18 -24.74 -18.92 4.54
N ASN A 19 -23.41 -18.96 4.59
CA ASN A 19 -22.54 -19.37 3.50
C ASN A 19 -21.72 -20.62 3.87
N PRO A 20 -22.35 -21.79 4.09
CA PRO A 20 -21.62 -23.00 4.45
C PRO A 20 -20.70 -23.43 3.30
N GLY A 21 -19.49 -23.88 3.67
CA GLY A 21 -18.48 -24.34 2.71
C GLY A 21 -17.45 -23.29 2.30
N TYR A 22 -17.60 -22.04 2.72
CA TYR A 22 -16.57 -21.02 2.58
C TYR A 22 -15.77 -20.88 3.87
N SER A 23 -14.45 -20.76 3.74
CA SER A 23 -13.56 -20.61 4.88
C SER A 23 -13.51 -19.14 5.35
N SER A 24 -13.57 -18.94 6.67
CA SER A 24 -13.29 -17.64 7.32
C SER A 24 -11.80 -17.39 7.55
N LYS A 25 -10.92 -18.29 7.11
CA LYS A 25 -9.48 -18.13 7.26
C LYS A 25 -8.98 -16.92 6.49
N VAL A 26 -8.25 -16.06 7.18
CA VAL A 26 -7.56 -14.90 6.60
C VAL A 26 -6.05 -15.17 6.55
N ARG A 27 -5.32 -14.47 5.67
CA ARG A 27 -3.87 -14.64 5.51
C ARG A 27 -3.06 -13.73 6.44
N ALA A 28 -3.62 -12.59 6.78
CA ALA A 28 -3.01 -11.60 7.67
C ALA A 28 -4.10 -10.71 8.27
N VAL A 29 -3.75 -9.98 9.32
CA VAL A 29 -4.62 -9.00 9.98
C VAL A 29 -3.97 -7.62 9.92
N ILE A 30 -4.77 -6.60 9.64
CA ILE A 30 -4.37 -5.20 9.79
C ILE A 30 -5.21 -4.61 10.91
N ASN A 31 -4.55 -4.15 11.96
CA ASN A 31 -5.16 -3.55 13.14
C ASN A 31 -4.79 -2.07 13.21
N VAL A 32 -5.80 -1.21 13.13
CA VAL A 32 -5.60 0.25 13.19
C VAL A 32 -6.29 0.76 14.45
N ALA A 33 -5.48 1.20 15.43
CA ALA A 33 -5.90 1.70 16.74
C ALA A 33 -6.87 0.75 17.49
N GLY A 34 -6.69 -0.57 17.30
CA GLY A 34 -7.49 -1.58 17.97
C GLY A 34 -6.76 -2.26 19.11
N ALA A 35 -7.46 -3.15 19.82
CA ALA A 35 -6.93 -3.91 20.93
C ALA A 35 -7.49 -5.33 20.98
N LEU A 36 -6.81 -6.22 21.71
CA LEU A 36 -7.31 -7.54 22.09
C LEU A 36 -7.78 -7.53 23.55
N GLY A 37 -8.70 -8.42 23.87
CA GLY A 37 -9.09 -8.61 25.28
C GLY A 37 -7.96 -9.21 26.13
N ASP A 38 -7.03 -9.96 25.54
CA ASP A 38 -5.86 -10.54 26.19
C ASP A 38 -4.86 -10.99 25.13
N THR A 39 -3.60 -10.57 25.23
CA THR A 39 -2.52 -11.02 24.34
C THR A 39 -2.17 -12.50 24.51
N ALA A 40 -2.61 -13.15 25.59
CA ALA A 40 -2.49 -14.60 25.77
C ALA A 40 -3.19 -15.41 24.67
N TYR A 41 -4.09 -14.81 23.92
CA TYR A 41 -4.73 -15.43 22.74
C TYR A 41 -3.78 -15.62 21.57
N ILE A 42 -2.66 -14.88 21.52
CA ILE A 42 -1.66 -14.98 20.45
C ILE A 42 -0.72 -16.14 20.77
N ASN A 43 -0.64 -17.10 19.83
CA ASN A 43 0.13 -18.33 19.95
C ASN A 43 1.13 -18.48 18.79
N PRO A 44 2.20 -19.29 18.97
CA PRO A 44 3.12 -19.59 17.88
C PRO A 44 2.38 -20.20 16.67
N GLY A 45 2.64 -19.67 15.49
CA GLY A 45 2.01 -20.12 14.24
C GLY A 45 0.69 -19.41 13.90
N ASP A 46 0.29 -18.43 14.69
CA ASP A 46 -0.80 -17.54 14.30
C ASP A 46 -0.42 -16.69 13.08
N ILE A 47 -1.43 -16.10 12.44
CA ILE A 47 -1.25 -15.35 11.20
C ILE A 47 -0.52 -14.03 11.43
N PRO A 48 0.23 -13.55 10.43
CA PRO A 48 0.92 -12.27 10.50
C PRO A 48 -0.03 -11.08 10.72
N CYS A 49 0.50 -10.01 11.33
CA CYS A 49 -0.29 -8.80 11.54
C CYS A 49 0.49 -7.52 11.28
N LEU A 50 -0.24 -6.49 10.89
CA LEU A 50 0.23 -5.11 10.79
C LEU A 50 -0.55 -4.28 11.81
N LEU A 51 0.16 -3.52 12.62
CA LEU A 51 -0.38 -2.74 13.73
C LEU A 51 -0.09 -1.25 13.53
N PHE A 52 -1.09 -0.40 13.77
CA PHE A 52 -0.96 1.04 13.82
C PHE A 52 -1.61 1.56 15.11
N HIS A 53 -0.96 2.49 15.83
CA HIS A 53 -1.54 3.06 17.04
C HIS A 53 -0.92 4.40 17.40
N GLY A 54 -1.73 5.35 17.88
CA GLY A 54 -1.25 6.57 18.54
C GLY A 54 -0.79 6.27 19.96
N ASP A 55 0.38 6.76 20.37
CA ASP A 55 0.95 6.46 21.69
C ASP A 55 0.29 7.21 22.84
N VAL A 56 -0.53 8.23 22.54
CA VAL A 56 -1.36 8.97 23.50
C VAL A 56 -2.87 8.75 23.27
N ASP A 57 -3.24 7.62 22.68
CA ASP A 57 -4.64 7.25 22.41
C ASP A 57 -5.45 7.18 23.71
N ASN A 58 -6.43 8.08 23.82
CA ASN A 58 -7.32 8.18 24.99
C ASN A 58 -8.63 7.39 24.83
N THR A 59 -8.83 6.74 23.69
CA THR A 59 -10.04 5.96 23.37
C THR A 59 -9.79 4.47 23.54
N VAL A 60 -8.74 3.97 22.89
CA VAL A 60 -8.28 2.59 22.99
C VAL A 60 -6.83 2.61 23.48
N PRO A 61 -6.53 1.99 24.63
CA PRO A 61 -5.18 2.02 25.18
C PRO A 61 -4.11 1.53 24.20
N TYR A 62 -3.01 2.27 24.10
CA TYR A 62 -1.83 1.91 23.34
C TYR A 62 -1.16 0.63 23.86
N GLY A 63 -1.05 0.51 25.20
CA GLY A 63 -0.56 -0.64 25.93
C GLY A 63 -1.70 -1.46 26.56
N SER A 64 -1.44 -2.01 27.76
CA SER A 64 -2.44 -2.75 28.54
C SER A 64 -3.10 -1.83 29.54
N ASP A 65 -4.39 -1.54 29.34
CA ASP A 65 -5.15 -0.68 30.26
C ASP A 65 -6.66 -0.91 30.09
N LEU A 66 -7.46 -0.16 30.86
CA LEU A 66 -8.92 -0.18 30.85
C LEU A 66 -9.48 0.77 29.78
N ILE A 67 -10.33 0.27 28.90
CA ILE A 67 -11.24 1.13 28.15
C ILE A 67 -12.25 1.71 29.13
N THR A 68 -12.43 3.03 29.11
CA THR A 68 -13.38 3.71 29.99
C THR A 68 -14.44 4.46 29.17
N LEU A 69 -15.70 4.37 29.60
CA LEU A 69 -16.76 5.21 29.04
C LEU A 69 -16.72 6.59 29.70
N VAL A 70 -16.60 7.64 28.86
CA VAL A 70 -16.53 9.04 29.32
C VAL A 70 -15.41 9.28 30.35
N GLY A 71 -14.32 8.49 30.29
CA GLY A 71 -13.17 8.61 31.18
C GLY A 71 -13.41 8.22 32.63
N VAL A 72 -14.58 7.68 32.98
CA VAL A 72 -14.99 7.43 34.38
C VAL A 72 -15.42 5.99 34.65
N TYR A 73 -16.17 5.40 33.73
CA TYR A 73 -16.71 4.05 33.91
C TYR A 73 -15.86 3.01 33.24
N PRO A 74 -15.16 2.12 34.00
CA PRO A 74 -14.37 1.05 33.42
C PRO A 74 -15.30 0.06 32.68
N LEU A 75 -14.97 -0.25 31.42
CA LEU A 75 -15.71 -1.18 30.59
C LEU A 75 -14.99 -2.51 30.46
N LEU A 76 -13.75 -2.48 30.01
CA LEU A 76 -13.01 -3.69 29.63
C LEU A 76 -11.51 -3.46 29.74
N GLN A 77 -10.80 -4.42 30.37
CA GLN A 77 -9.35 -4.50 30.26
C GLN A 77 -8.99 -5.00 28.87
N VAL A 78 -8.04 -4.32 28.21
CA VAL A 78 -7.57 -4.67 26.88
C VAL A 78 -6.07 -4.48 26.75
N ASP A 79 -5.51 -5.16 25.76
CA ASP A 79 -4.13 -5.06 25.31
C ASP A 79 -4.09 -4.37 23.94
N GLY A 80 -3.58 -3.15 23.87
CA GLY A 80 -3.42 -2.39 22.66
C GLY A 80 -2.26 -2.84 21.80
N SER A 81 -2.01 -2.12 20.69
CA SER A 81 -1.05 -2.56 19.67
C SER A 81 0.37 -2.71 20.20
N PHE A 82 0.82 -1.90 21.16
CA PHE A 82 2.14 -2.06 21.78
C PHE A 82 2.28 -3.39 22.52
N SER A 83 1.25 -3.80 23.27
CA SER A 83 1.24 -5.09 23.96
C SER A 83 1.14 -6.26 22.99
N ILE A 84 0.38 -6.08 21.89
CA ILE A 84 0.26 -7.07 20.81
C ILE A 84 1.61 -7.27 20.10
N ASP A 85 2.31 -6.18 19.76
CA ASP A 85 3.65 -6.18 19.15
C ASP A 85 4.65 -6.97 19.99
N ALA A 86 4.73 -6.66 21.30
CA ALA A 86 5.58 -7.35 22.24
C ALA A 86 5.28 -8.86 22.30
N ARG A 87 3.99 -9.20 22.25
CA ARG A 87 3.56 -10.60 22.25
C ARG A 87 3.86 -11.31 20.94
N CYS A 88 3.66 -10.65 19.79
CA CYS A 88 4.02 -11.19 18.47
C CYS A 88 5.52 -11.48 18.40
N THR A 89 6.36 -10.56 18.87
CA THR A 89 7.81 -10.77 18.99
C THR A 89 8.13 -11.99 19.84
N GLN A 90 7.53 -12.13 21.02
CA GLN A 90 7.73 -13.27 21.92
C GLN A 90 7.33 -14.61 21.27
N MET A 91 6.26 -14.61 20.48
CA MET A 91 5.71 -15.82 19.85
C MET A 91 6.33 -16.12 18.48
N GLY A 92 7.21 -15.25 17.98
CA GLY A 92 7.82 -15.41 16.66
C GLY A 92 6.82 -15.24 15.51
N ILE A 93 5.78 -14.43 15.70
CA ILE A 93 4.83 -14.08 14.67
C ILE A 93 5.43 -12.95 13.82
N GLU A 94 5.41 -13.09 12.51
CA GLU A 94 5.84 -12.04 11.59
C GLU A 94 4.84 -10.87 11.67
N HIS A 95 5.34 -9.66 11.91
CA HIS A 95 4.48 -8.49 12.07
C HIS A 95 5.22 -7.19 11.77
N CYS A 96 4.43 -6.15 11.52
CA CYS A 96 4.88 -4.76 11.47
C CYS A 96 4.12 -3.95 12.51
N PHE A 97 4.78 -2.95 13.10
CA PHE A 97 4.16 -2.02 14.02
C PHE A 97 4.62 -0.59 13.75
N GLU A 98 3.68 0.29 13.51
CA GLU A 98 3.89 1.74 13.34
C GLU A 98 3.23 2.49 14.49
N THR A 99 4.01 3.23 15.22
CA THR A 99 3.55 4.12 16.29
C THR A 99 3.38 5.54 15.76
N TYR A 100 2.21 6.10 15.91
CA TYR A 100 1.95 7.50 15.62
C TYR A 100 2.28 8.33 16.85
N GLU A 101 3.53 8.82 16.93
CA GLU A 101 4.06 9.56 18.07
C GLU A 101 3.27 10.83 18.37
N GLY A 102 2.86 11.00 19.63
CA GLY A 102 2.10 12.15 20.10
C GLY A 102 0.66 12.22 19.58
N GLN A 103 0.15 11.13 18.99
CA GLN A 103 -1.17 11.11 18.39
C GLN A 103 -2.18 10.37 19.25
N ASP A 104 -3.42 10.88 19.23
CA ASP A 104 -4.59 10.25 19.82
C ASP A 104 -5.20 9.21 18.86
N HIS A 105 -6.42 8.80 19.10
CA HIS A 105 -7.14 7.78 18.37
C HIS A 105 -7.31 8.11 16.88
N VAL A 106 -6.94 7.17 16.00
CA VAL A 106 -7.14 7.17 14.54
C VAL A 106 -6.73 8.46 13.81
N PRO A 107 -5.49 8.97 13.98
CA PRO A 107 -5.07 10.23 13.36
C PRO A 107 -5.11 10.19 11.82
N HIS A 108 -5.00 9.01 11.23
CA HIS A 108 -5.06 8.80 9.77
C HIS A 108 -6.41 9.19 9.14
N VAL A 109 -7.47 9.39 9.93
CA VAL A 109 -8.77 9.83 9.42
C VAL A 109 -8.79 11.33 9.11
N SER A 110 -7.98 12.13 9.81
CA SER A 110 -8.01 13.59 9.76
C SER A 110 -6.72 14.24 9.26
N ASP A 111 -5.60 13.55 9.34
CA ASP A 111 -4.29 14.08 8.95
C ASP A 111 -3.74 13.33 7.72
N PRO A 112 -3.49 14.04 6.60
CA PRO A 112 -2.98 13.44 5.37
C PRO A 112 -1.66 12.70 5.53
N LEU A 113 -0.75 13.14 6.43
CA LEU A 113 0.53 12.48 6.65
C LEU A 113 0.32 11.08 7.23
N PHE A 114 -0.51 10.95 8.26
CA PHE A 114 -0.82 9.64 8.86
C PHE A 114 -1.68 8.77 7.94
N TYR A 115 -2.54 9.38 7.13
CA TYR A 115 -3.27 8.66 6.08
C TYR A 115 -2.31 8.03 5.06
N ASP A 116 -1.37 8.81 4.51
CA ASP A 116 -0.38 8.32 3.56
C ASP A 116 0.54 7.26 4.18
N THR A 117 0.99 7.46 5.42
CA THR A 117 1.78 6.48 6.18
C THR A 117 1.03 5.16 6.31
N THR A 118 -0.23 5.20 6.72
CA THR A 118 -1.08 4.01 6.85
C THR A 118 -1.21 3.27 5.52
N LEU A 119 -1.50 3.99 4.43
CA LEU A 119 -1.66 3.40 3.10
C LEU A 119 -0.37 2.75 2.59
N VAL A 120 0.75 3.45 2.74
CA VAL A 120 2.04 2.99 2.22
C VAL A 120 2.49 1.72 2.93
N ILE A 121 2.52 1.72 4.25
CA ILE A 121 2.92 0.55 5.04
C ILE A 121 1.93 -0.62 4.80
N THR A 122 0.62 -0.34 4.77
CA THR A 122 -0.39 -1.36 4.45
C THR A 122 -0.14 -2.00 3.09
N ARG A 123 0.15 -1.19 2.07
CA ARG A 123 0.47 -1.70 0.74
C ARG A 123 1.73 -2.56 0.76
N ASN A 124 2.82 -2.10 1.38
CA ASN A 124 4.07 -2.84 1.47
C ASN A 124 3.87 -4.20 2.14
N PHE A 125 3.14 -4.21 3.26
CA PHE A 125 2.76 -5.41 3.97
C PHE A 125 1.95 -6.38 3.10
N LEU A 126 0.93 -5.89 2.39
CA LEU A 126 0.10 -6.72 1.52
C LEU A 126 0.86 -7.27 0.31
N VAL A 127 1.75 -6.46 -0.29
CA VAL A 127 2.60 -6.89 -1.42
C VAL A 127 3.51 -8.05 -1.01
N HIS A 128 4.06 -8.05 0.20
CA HIS A 128 4.81 -9.18 0.71
C HIS A 128 4.00 -10.49 0.67
N TYR A 129 2.77 -10.49 1.18
CA TYR A 129 1.95 -11.71 1.26
C TYR A 129 1.26 -12.11 -0.05
N VAL A 130 1.10 -11.18 -0.99
CA VAL A 130 0.42 -11.43 -2.29
C VAL A 130 1.42 -11.69 -3.39
N CYS A 131 2.51 -10.93 -3.44
CA CYS A 131 3.49 -10.96 -4.54
C CYS A 131 4.79 -11.69 -4.14
N GLY A 132 5.06 -11.89 -2.85
CA GLY A 132 6.26 -12.55 -2.36
C GLY A 132 7.48 -11.63 -2.25
N ASP A 133 7.29 -10.32 -2.29
CA ASP A 133 8.35 -9.35 -2.08
C ASP A 133 8.87 -9.38 -0.63
N PRO A 134 10.08 -8.92 -0.33
CA PRO A 134 10.56 -8.79 1.04
C PRO A 134 9.60 -7.95 1.90
N LEU A 135 9.41 -8.35 3.18
CA LEU A 135 8.59 -7.56 4.10
C LEU A 135 9.26 -6.20 4.36
N ASP A 136 8.54 -5.13 4.07
CA ASP A 136 8.94 -3.76 4.36
C ASP A 136 7.90 -3.08 5.26
N CYS A 137 8.29 -2.84 6.51
CA CYS A 137 7.47 -2.19 7.52
C CYS A 137 7.68 -0.66 7.56
N SER A 138 8.51 -0.12 6.67
CA SER A 138 8.85 1.29 6.72
C SER A 138 7.90 2.17 5.91
N PHE A 139 7.64 3.37 6.42
CA PHE A 139 7.10 4.46 5.62
C PHE A 139 8.25 5.04 4.79
N THR A 140 8.52 4.41 3.65
CA THR A 140 9.33 5.06 2.63
C THR A 140 8.41 5.71 1.63
N THR A 141 8.49 7.01 1.49
CA THR A 141 7.82 7.79 0.43
C THR A 141 8.29 7.41 -0.97
N ALA A 142 9.11 6.37 -1.08
CA ALA A 142 9.58 5.78 -2.33
C ALA A 142 8.48 5.09 -3.14
N ILE A 143 7.27 5.67 -3.18
CA ILE A 143 6.20 5.27 -4.07
C ILE A 143 5.59 6.45 -4.81
N GLY A 144 6.36 7.43 -4.99
CA GLY A 144 6.21 8.32 -6.13
C GLY A 144 7.12 7.78 -7.22
N ILE A 145 6.65 7.71 -8.44
CA ILE A 145 7.46 7.67 -9.67
C ILE A 145 8.58 8.75 -9.65
N ASN A 146 8.71 9.52 -8.56
CA ASN A 146 9.63 10.64 -8.36
C ASN A 146 10.78 10.38 -7.37
N ASP A 147 10.78 9.26 -6.62
CA ASP A 147 11.79 8.99 -5.60
C ASP A 147 12.74 7.83 -5.90
N LEU A 148 12.74 7.31 -7.10
CA LEU A 148 14.01 6.81 -7.63
C LEU A 148 14.96 8.02 -7.57
N PRO A 149 16.19 7.88 -6.93
CA PRO A 149 17.19 8.92 -7.04
C PRO A 149 17.21 9.27 -8.52
N ALA A 150 17.11 10.56 -8.85
CA ALA A 150 17.02 11.01 -10.22
C ALA A 150 18.23 10.46 -10.97
N LEU A 151 18.16 9.21 -11.35
CA LEU A 151 18.89 8.69 -12.47
C LEU A 151 18.52 9.67 -13.57
N PRO A 152 19.49 10.38 -14.16
CA PRO A 152 19.20 11.35 -15.20
C PRO A 152 18.25 10.64 -16.15
N SER A 153 17.02 11.15 -16.26
CA SER A 153 15.93 10.42 -16.90
C SER A 153 16.45 9.91 -18.23
N LEU A 154 16.56 8.59 -18.37
CA LEU A 154 17.08 7.95 -19.58
C LEU A 154 16.25 8.35 -20.79
N ILE A 155 15.03 8.83 -20.51
CA ILE A 155 14.06 9.30 -21.47
C ILE A 155 13.69 10.75 -21.13
N SER A 156 13.64 11.62 -22.12
CA SER A 156 13.09 12.96 -21.97
C SER A 156 11.99 13.20 -22.98
N VAL A 157 10.92 13.86 -22.53
CA VAL A 157 9.74 14.19 -23.33
C VAL A 157 9.54 15.68 -23.35
N TYR A 158 9.45 16.26 -24.55
CA TYR A 158 9.29 17.69 -24.71
C TYR A 158 8.55 18.07 -26.01
N PRO A 159 7.70 19.11 -25.97
CA PRO A 159 7.24 19.79 -24.78
C PRO A 159 6.33 18.89 -23.94
N ASN A 160 6.25 19.13 -22.65
CA ASN A 160 5.26 18.53 -21.77
C ASN A 160 4.78 19.62 -20.77
N PRO A 161 3.57 20.16 -20.91
CA PRO A 161 2.48 19.75 -21.81
C PRO A 161 2.76 19.92 -23.30
N ALA A 162 2.30 18.97 -24.13
CA ALA A 162 2.37 19.01 -25.58
C ALA A 162 1.04 19.50 -26.19
N GLU A 163 1.13 20.09 -27.38
CA GLU A 163 -0.02 20.48 -28.22
C GLU A 163 -0.12 19.50 -29.39
N ASP A 164 0.38 19.90 -30.56
CA ASP A 164 0.24 19.10 -31.79
C ASP A 164 1.27 17.99 -31.92
N VAL A 165 2.43 18.16 -31.30
CA VAL A 165 3.54 17.22 -31.39
C VAL A 165 4.30 17.08 -30.07
N MET A 166 4.85 15.91 -29.86
CA MET A 166 5.65 15.54 -28.70
C MET A 166 6.91 14.81 -29.16
N ASN A 167 8.07 15.20 -28.67
CA ASN A 167 9.34 14.54 -28.95
C ASN A 167 9.75 13.69 -27.77
N VAL A 168 10.13 12.46 -28.05
CA VAL A 168 10.64 11.49 -27.07
C VAL A 168 12.08 11.20 -27.37
N ASN A 169 12.98 11.60 -26.48
CA ASN A 169 14.40 11.34 -26.60
C ASN A 169 14.76 10.06 -25.82
N THR A 170 15.27 9.08 -26.52
CA THR A 170 15.70 7.77 -26.01
C THR A 170 17.20 7.54 -26.21
N SER A 171 17.98 8.54 -26.62
CA SER A 171 19.41 8.43 -26.98
C SER A 171 20.30 7.92 -25.84
N ARG A 172 19.82 7.93 -24.60
CA ARG A 172 20.54 7.42 -23.41
C ARG A 172 20.20 5.96 -23.09
N LEU A 173 19.25 5.36 -23.80
CA LEU A 173 18.94 3.96 -23.64
C LEU A 173 19.99 3.13 -24.38
N SER A 174 20.39 2.00 -23.79
CA SER A 174 21.30 1.04 -24.40
C SER A 174 20.51 -0.22 -24.77
N GLY A 175 20.57 -0.65 -26.01
CA GLY A 175 19.89 -1.85 -26.50
C GLY A 175 19.16 -1.60 -27.83
N ASP A 176 18.63 -2.68 -28.39
CA ASP A 176 18.01 -2.67 -29.69
C ASP A 176 16.48 -2.46 -29.60
N GLU A 177 15.93 -1.77 -30.58
CA GLU A 177 14.51 -1.63 -30.92
C GLU A 177 13.56 -1.37 -29.72
N TYR A 178 13.36 -0.11 -29.41
CA TYR A 178 12.33 0.31 -28.45
C TYR A 178 11.02 0.63 -29.18
N THR A 179 9.89 0.39 -28.47
CA THR A 179 8.56 0.84 -28.87
C THR A 179 8.07 1.89 -27.88
N ILE A 180 7.54 3.00 -28.38
CA ILE A 180 6.92 4.05 -27.58
C ILE A 180 5.42 3.89 -27.71
N GLU A 181 4.75 3.68 -26.59
CA GLU A 181 3.31 3.48 -26.47
C GLU A 181 2.69 4.58 -25.63
N LEU A 182 1.54 5.08 -26.04
CA LEU A 182 0.79 6.12 -25.31
C LEU A 182 -0.58 5.56 -24.92
N TYR A 183 -0.90 5.65 -23.64
CA TYR A 183 -2.16 5.19 -23.06
C TYR A 183 -2.94 6.36 -22.48
N ASN A 184 -4.26 6.37 -22.70
CA ASN A 184 -5.15 7.35 -22.08
C ASN A 184 -5.43 7.01 -20.60
N SER A 185 -6.21 7.84 -19.92
CA SER A 185 -6.58 7.67 -18.51
C SER A 185 -7.43 6.41 -18.23
N LEU A 186 -8.00 5.78 -19.26
CA LEU A 186 -8.74 4.52 -19.15
C LEU A 186 -7.86 3.30 -19.38
N GLY A 187 -6.55 3.51 -19.66
CA GLY A 187 -5.61 2.43 -19.99
C GLY A 187 -5.71 1.91 -21.41
N GLU A 188 -6.40 2.62 -22.32
CA GLU A 188 -6.48 2.26 -23.72
C GLU A 188 -5.23 2.73 -24.46
N LEU A 189 -4.64 1.86 -25.28
CA LEU A 189 -3.52 2.21 -26.14
C LEU A 189 -4.02 3.10 -27.29
N VAL A 190 -3.54 4.34 -27.32
CA VAL A 190 -3.96 5.34 -28.32
C VAL A 190 -2.90 5.62 -29.39
N SER A 191 -1.64 5.29 -29.10
CA SER A 191 -0.53 5.38 -30.07
C SER A 191 0.54 4.35 -29.76
N SER A 192 1.15 3.79 -30.81
CA SER A 192 2.31 2.91 -30.69
C SER A 192 3.22 3.14 -31.89
N VAL A 193 4.44 3.58 -31.62
CA VAL A 193 5.44 3.87 -32.65
C VAL A 193 6.80 3.28 -32.26
N PRO A 194 7.61 2.80 -33.23
CA PRO A 194 8.99 2.41 -32.96
C PRO A 194 9.79 3.67 -32.60
N ALA A 195 10.78 3.53 -31.73
CA ALA A 195 11.73 4.59 -31.47
C ALA A 195 12.71 4.73 -32.62
N ASP A 196 13.02 5.98 -33.01
CA ASP A 196 13.96 6.24 -34.09
C ASP A 196 15.41 5.91 -33.66
N ALA A 197 16.20 5.41 -34.59
CA ALA A 197 17.58 5.01 -34.36
C ALA A 197 18.52 6.17 -33.99
N ASP A 198 18.14 7.40 -34.30
CA ASP A 198 18.86 8.63 -33.87
C ASP A 198 18.55 9.05 -32.43
N GLY A 199 17.65 8.34 -31.78
CA GLY A 199 17.29 8.52 -30.38
C GLY A 199 16.29 9.63 -30.10
N THR A 200 15.66 10.24 -31.12
CA THR A 200 14.58 11.20 -30.93
C THR A 200 13.41 10.90 -31.87
N THR A 201 12.29 10.49 -31.30
CA THR A 201 11.08 10.15 -32.01
C THR A 201 10.03 11.24 -31.82
N THR A 202 9.45 11.73 -32.94
CA THR A 202 8.37 12.70 -32.91
C THR A 202 7.01 11.98 -33.03
N ILE A 203 6.13 12.23 -32.07
CA ILE A 203 4.78 11.69 -32.03
C ILE A 203 3.79 12.82 -32.34
N ASN A 204 2.92 12.61 -33.33
CA ASN A 204 1.83 13.52 -33.61
C ASN A 204 0.72 13.29 -32.58
N THR A 205 0.31 14.36 -31.89
CA THR A 205 -0.71 14.38 -30.84
C THR A 205 -1.96 15.16 -31.22
N GLU A 206 -2.00 15.80 -32.41
CA GLU A 206 -3.06 16.68 -32.88
C GLU A 206 -4.47 16.05 -32.84
N LEU A 207 -4.57 14.74 -33.07
CA LEU A 207 -5.83 14.01 -33.06
C LEU A 207 -6.19 13.39 -31.70
N LEU A 208 -5.33 13.56 -30.69
CA LEU A 208 -5.57 13.03 -29.35
C LEU A 208 -6.29 14.09 -28.50
N ALA A 209 -7.19 13.65 -27.64
CA ALA A 209 -7.91 14.55 -26.75
C ALA A 209 -6.96 15.18 -25.71
N SER A 210 -7.22 16.42 -25.32
CA SER A 210 -6.50 17.06 -24.22
C SER A 210 -6.70 16.25 -22.92
N GLY A 211 -5.62 16.05 -22.16
CA GLY A 211 -5.70 15.26 -20.93
C GLY A 211 -4.37 14.65 -20.49
N LEU A 212 -4.47 13.79 -19.49
CA LEU A 212 -3.35 13.04 -18.95
C LEU A 212 -3.20 11.70 -19.67
N TYR A 213 -1.96 11.39 -20.06
CA TYR A 213 -1.57 10.14 -20.70
C TYR A 213 -0.41 9.51 -19.97
N ILE A 214 -0.30 8.19 -20.06
CA ILE A 214 0.89 7.43 -19.65
C ILE A 214 1.63 7.01 -20.91
N MET A 215 2.86 7.43 -21.01
CA MET A 215 3.78 7.00 -22.08
C MET A 215 4.67 5.89 -21.53
N ASN A 216 4.73 4.78 -22.24
CA ASN A 216 5.67 3.69 -21.98
C ASN A 216 6.68 3.61 -23.13
N VAL A 217 7.96 3.49 -22.78
CA VAL A 217 9.03 3.12 -23.72
C VAL A 217 9.52 1.76 -23.32
N ARG A 218 9.42 0.77 -24.19
CA ARG A 218 9.75 -0.61 -23.84
C ARG A 218 10.49 -1.37 -24.96
N ASN A 219 11.25 -2.36 -24.55
CA ASN A 219 11.75 -3.45 -25.38
C ASN A 219 11.39 -4.81 -24.75
N ALA A 220 12.04 -5.91 -25.16
CA ALA A 220 11.79 -7.23 -24.62
C ALA A 220 12.10 -7.37 -23.12
N ASP A 221 13.10 -6.62 -22.61
CA ASP A 221 13.68 -6.82 -21.28
C ASP A 221 13.40 -5.67 -20.31
N SER A 222 12.95 -4.50 -20.81
CA SER A 222 12.88 -3.27 -20.00
C SER A 222 11.69 -2.40 -20.40
N MET A 223 11.11 -1.70 -19.42
CA MET A 223 10.04 -0.74 -19.63
C MET A 223 10.27 0.50 -18.75
N TRP A 224 10.07 1.67 -19.34
CA TRP A 224 10.05 2.97 -18.66
C TRP A 224 8.72 3.64 -18.89
N SER A 225 8.18 4.24 -17.84
CA SER A 225 6.88 4.94 -17.89
C SER A 225 7.03 6.39 -17.48
N GLN A 226 6.33 7.27 -18.17
CA GLN A 226 6.31 8.70 -17.85
C GLN A 226 4.91 9.28 -18.08
N ARG A 227 4.50 10.22 -17.23
CA ARG A 227 3.27 11.00 -17.41
C ARG A 227 3.48 12.09 -18.45
N VAL A 228 2.51 12.23 -19.33
CA VAL A 228 2.48 13.23 -20.40
C VAL A 228 1.13 13.96 -20.35
N VAL A 229 1.15 15.26 -20.53
CA VAL A 229 -0.06 16.10 -20.60
C VAL A 229 -0.19 16.62 -22.02
N LEU A 230 -1.34 16.42 -22.63
CA LEU A 230 -1.73 17.03 -23.92
C LEU A 230 -2.71 18.18 -23.66
N LYS A 231 -2.58 19.27 -24.41
CA LYS A 231 -3.43 20.45 -24.34
C LYS A 231 -4.40 20.50 -25.50
#